data_c68982336bd90ca7ac397bedfce2b2af
#
_entry.id   c68982336bd90ca7ac397bedfce2b2af
#
_cell.length_a   1.000
_cell.length_b   1.000
_cell.length_c   1.000
_cell.angle_alpha   90.00
_cell.angle_beta   90.00
_cell.angle_gamma   90.00
#
_symmetry.space_group_name_H-M   'P 1'
#
loop_
_entity.id
_entity.type
_entity.pdbx_description
1 polymer ?
#
loop_
_entity_poly.entity_id
_entity_poly.type
_entity_poly.pdbx_seq_one_letter_code
_entity_poly.pdbx_strand_id
1 'polypeptide(L)'
;LIPTMSEPGIVRKLMIATIVDTTFLRGLKVLWREDLVGDGWRWLGGKCFEYLDQYGEAPGKNIEALWETDALEPDVRDDLNDLLGGLSEEWDTDNRLNPDLLLKAAEDWFARELFLIKSAELEGAAESGDIQRAREIVERELRPPVLVSIPSMLPSDQPDQWKDAFVGGASSLVKLGGSFQELVGQQIVEDSFVAFLGKEKVGKTWLLQAIAFAAVRAGNRVLFCQCGDLSMAQQLRRFGIQLTGRSNRSRYNAPMLSPVLDCIHAQSGECQRAERVGAGSVIKDASTKPYPVLESWDESNGYRPCSIMCPEYHGSSWWELLEYENDLEWQEALQSYRRWDRAVGQRLRIWRSPNRKATIAGIDDVVLRTYESTGWKPKVVIADYLDIFDQEPGSPREFRHQEDARWTAARRFAEEWQCAFVTATQAVRDTYRKRLLSEGDSSEDKRKAAHVTAYFGLNRDIHDKRRRWLRINPLFIRDDDFDPFDQVTVLQLIQRGRPNLGSFWYRKGGNE
;
A
#
# COMPACT_ATOMS: atom_id res chain seq x y z
N LEU A 1 -34.16 -32.35 9.75
CA LEU A 1 -33.95 -32.63 8.33
C LEU A 1 -32.46 -32.82 8.11
N ILE A 2 -32.02 -34.06 7.88
CA ILE A 2 -30.64 -34.38 7.47
C ILE A 2 -30.43 -33.64 6.14
N PRO A 3 -29.37 -32.80 5.98
CA PRO A 3 -29.15 -32.11 4.72
C PRO A 3 -29.01 -33.14 3.60
N THR A 4 -29.76 -32.97 2.51
CA THR A 4 -29.68 -33.79 1.30
C THR A 4 -28.28 -33.63 0.69
N MET A 5 -27.46 -34.65 0.86
CA MET A 5 -26.05 -34.73 0.57
C MET A 5 -25.77 -34.68 -0.94
N SER A 6 -25.12 -33.66 -1.43
CA SER A 6 -24.54 -33.64 -2.78
C SER A 6 -23.14 -34.28 -2.86
N GLU A 7 -22.46 -34.50 -1.73
CA GLU A 7 -21.20 -35.23 -1.62
C GLU A 7 -21.07 -35.92 -0.23
N PRO A 8 -21.71 -37.10 -0.07
CA PRO A 8 -21.71 -37.80 1.23
C PRO A 8 -20.34 -38.11 1.81
N GLY A 9 -19.35 -38.38 0.98
CA GLY A 9 -18.05 -38.87 1.40
C GLY A 9 -17.17 -37.82 2.12
N ILE A 10 -17.22 -36.52 1.72
CA ILE A 10 -16.35 -35.53 2.33
C ILE A 10 -16.82 -35.16 3.73
N VAL A 11 -18.12 -34.97 3.94
CA VAL A 11 -18.68 -34.61 5.27
C VAL A 11 -18.40 -35.69 6.29
N ARG A 12 -18.52 -36.98 5.91
CA ARG A 12 -18.16 -38.08 6.81
C ARG A 12 -16.67 -38.07 7.20
N LYS A 13 -15.78 -37.79 6.25
CA LYS A 13 -14.34 -37.61 6.54
C LYS A 13 -14.07 -36.45 7.45
N LEU A 14 -14.78 -35.32 7.34
CA LEU A 14 -14.68 -34.19 8.25
C LEU A 14 -15.15 -34.59 9.66
N MET A 15 -16.25 -35.34 9.77
CA MET A 15 -16.75 -35.85 11.06
C MET A 15 -15.73 -36.82 11.71
N ILE A 16 -15.16 -37.73 10.97
CA ILE A 16 -14.12 -38.66 11.45
C ILE A 16 -12.90 -37.80 11.96
N ALA A 17 -12.43 -36.88 11.15
CA ALA A 17 -11.30 -36.03 11.55
C ALA A 17 -11.59 -35.20 12.82
N THR A 18 -12.84 -34.78 13.03
CA THR A 18 -13.31 -34.09 14.24
C THR A 18 -13.10 -34.95 15.49
N ILE A 19 -13.27 -36.27 15.35
CA ILE A 19 -13.12 -37.23 16.47
C ILE A 19 -11.67 -37.59 16.73
N VAL A 20 -10.87 -37.78 15.66
CA VAL A 20 -9.57 -38.47 15.80
C VAL A 20 -8.35 -37.56 15.67
N ASP A 21 -8.48 -36.38 15.09
CA ASP A 21 -7.33 -35.50 14.82
C ASP A 21 -7.41 -34.17 15.58
N THR A 22 -6.48 -33.98 16.50
CA THR A 22 -6.42 -32.76 17.34
C THR A 22 -6.12 -31.49 16.54
N THR A 23 -5.27 -31.58 15.51
CA THR A 23 -4.91 -30.43 14.67
C THR A 23 -6.10 -29.97 13.86
N PHE A 24 -6.80 -30.94 13.24
CA PHE A 24 -8.03 -30.68 12.51
C PHE A 24 -9.10 -30.08 13.44
N LEU A 25 -9.34 -30.66 14.60
CA LEU A 25 -10.36 -30.22 15.55
C LEU A 25 -10.13 -28.78 16.03
N ARG A 26 -8.87 -28.39 16.28
CA ARG A 26 -8.51 -27.01 16.63
C ARG A 26 -8.81 -26.03 15.49
N GLY A 27 -8.47 -26.39 14.25
CA GLY A 27 -8.76 -25.58 13.08
C GLY A 27 -10.25 -25.49 12.78
N LEU A 28 -10.96 -26.62 12.89
CA LEU A 28 -12.41 -26.68 12.70
C LEU A 28 -13.17 -25.78 13.69
N LYS A 29 -12.72 -25.68 14.93
CA LYS A 29 -13.33 -24.81 15.96
C LYS A 29 -13.37 -23.34 15.52
N VAL A 30 -12.40 -22.87 14.74
CA VAL A 30 -12.36 -21.51 14.18
C VAL A 30 -13.40 -21.32 13.07
N LEU A 31 -13.63 -22.37 12.27
CA LEU A 31 -14.60 -22.35 11.17
C LEU A 31 -16.03 -22.64 11.60
N TRP A 32 -16.21 -23.14 12.83
CA TRP A 32 -17.46 -23.70 13.28
C TRP A 32 -18.63 -22.73 13.32
N ARG A 33 -19.70 -23.11 12.69
CA ARG A 33 -20.97 -22.41 12.65
C ARG A 33 -22.09 -23.40 12.93
N GLU A 34 -22.66 -23.37 14.11
CA GLU A 34 -23.73 -24.30 14.53
C GLU A 34 -24.98 -24.18 13.66
N ASP A 35 -25.26 -22.99 13.14
CA ASP A 35 -26.40 -22.70 12.28
C ASP A 35 -26.28 -23.33 10.87
N LEU A 36 -25.09 -23.76 10.48
CA LEU A 36 -24.84 -24.37 9.17
C LEU A 36 -24.77 -25.90 9.19
N VAL A 37 -24.73 -26.52 10.37
CA VAL A 37 -24.57 -27.97 10.50
C VAL A 37 -25.87 -28.66 10.97
N GLY A 38 -26.09 -29.88 10.51
CA GLY A 38 -27.20 -30.70 10.97
C GLY A 38 -27.02 -31.21 12.40
N ASP A 39 -28.10 -31.66 13.03
CA ASP A 39 -28.15 -31.99 14.46
C ASP A 39 -27.11 -33.04 14.88
N GLY A 40 -26.87 -34.09 14.11
CA GLY A 40 -25.86 -35.10 14.39
C GLY A 40 -24.44 -34.53 14.44
N TRP A 41 -24.08 -33.66 13.47
CA TRP A 41 -22.75 -33.03 13.48
C TRP A 41 -22.64 -31.92 14.50
N ARG A 42 -23.74 -31.21 14.80
CA ARG A 42 -23.81 -30.22 15.87
C ARG A 42 -23.51 -30.84 17.23
N TRP A 43 -24.15 -31.96 17.54
CA TRP A 43 -23.87 -32.72 18.77
C TRP A 43 -22.41 -33.18 18.82
N LEU A 44 -21.96 -33.85 17.75
CA LEU A 44 -20.59 -34.38 17.68
C LEU A 44 -19.53 -33.30 17.85
N GLY A 45 -19.67 -32.20 17.08
CA GLY A 45 -18.75 -31.07 17.18
C GLY A 45 -18.73 -30.43 18.56
N GLY A 46 -19.88 -30.19 19.16
CA GLY A 46 -20.02 -29.67 20.51
C GLY A 46 -19.28 -30.52 21.54
N LYS A 47 -19.50 -31.84 21.53
CA LYS A 47 -18.83 -32.78 22.46
C LYS A 47 -17.32 -32.85 22.24
N CYS A 48 -16.87 -32.86 20.97
CA CYS A 48 -15.46 -32.84 20.66
C CYS A 48 -14.77 -31.54 21.10
N PHE A 49 -15.44 -30.37 20.95
CA PHE A 49 -14.91 -29.09 21.42
C PHE A 49 -14.88 -28.99 22.94
N GLU A 50 -15.90 -29.48 23.67
CA GLU A 50 -15.90 -29.58 25.12
C GLU A 50 -14.71 -30.43 25.61
N TYR A 51 -14.50 -31.59 24.95
CA TYR A 51 -13.38 -32.49 25.28
C TYR A 51 -12.02 -31.83 25.00
N LEU A 52 -11.89 -31.15 23.86
CA LEU A 52 -10.67 -30.40 23.50
C LEU A 52 -10.35 -29.31 24.51
N ASP A 53 -11.36 -28.57 24.99
CA ASP A 53 -11.17 -27.52 26.00
C ASP A 53 -10.72 -28.07 27.34
N GLN A 54 -11.21 -29.25 27.68
CA GLN A 54 -10.91 -29.90 28.97
C GLN A 54 -9.57 -30.65 28.98
N TYR A 55 -9.23 -31.33 27.88
CA TYR A 55 -8.09 -32.27 27.84
C TYR A 55 -7.00 -31.85 26.85
N GLY A 56 -7.23 -30.87 26.00
CA GLY A 56 -6.26 -30.33 25.02
C GLY A 56 -6.04 -31.17 23.78
N GLU A 57 -6.81 -32.26 23.61
CA GLU A 57 -6.70 -33.20 22.49
C GLU A 57 -8.07 -33.64 21.98
N ALA A 58 -8.12 -34.24 20.79
CA ALA A 58 -9.34 -34.83 20.25
C ALA A 58 -9.75 -36.09 21.03
N PRO A 59 -11.04 -36.38 21.19
CA PRO A 59 -11.52 -37.46 22.03
C PRO A 59 -11.10 -38.86 21.56
N GLY A 60 -10.92 -39.08 20.25
CA GLY A 60 -10.64 -40.42 19.73
C GLY A 60 -11.68 -41.44 20.18
N LYS A 61 -11.24 -42.57 20.70
CA LYS A 61 -12.12 -43.63 21.24
C LYS A 61 -12.94 -43.21 22.44
N ASN A 62 -12.54 -42.14 23.13
CA ASN A 62 -13.28 -41.63 24.30
C ASN A 62 -14.64 -41.04 23.91
N ILE A 63 -14.92 -40.82 22.62
CA ILE A 63 -16.23 -40.38 22.15
C ILE A 63 -17.35 -41.34 22.56
N GLU A 64 -17.07 -42.65 22.67
CA GLU A 64 -18.00 -43.65 23.13
C GLU A 64 -18.46 -43.38 24.57
N ALA A 65 -17.51 -43.08 25.47
CA ALA A 65 -17.81 -42.76 26.86
C ALA A 65 -18.62 -41.45 27.00
N LEU A 66 -18.34 -40.45 26.16
CA LEU A 66 -19.13 -39.19 26.11
C LEU A 66 -20.55 -39.44 25.66
N TRP A 67 -20.73 -40.30 24.67
CA TRP A 67 -22.01 -40.74 24.15
C TRP A 67 -22.86 -41.50 25.18
N GLU A 68 -22.29 -42.45 25.90
CA GLU A 68 -22.98 -43.26 26.91
C GLU A 68 -23.51 -42.46 28.09
N THR A 69 -22.82 -41.37 28.43
CA THR A 69 -23.15 -40.50 29.60
C THR A 69 -24.12 -39.39 29.28
N ASP A 70 -24.42 -39.12 28.00
CA ASP A 70 -25.27 -38.00 27.59
C ASP A 70 -26.78 -38.37 27.72
N ALA A 71 -27.59 -37.46 28.24
CA ALA A 71 -29.02 -37.63 28.46
C ALA A 71 -29.78 -37.22 27.17
N LEU A 72 -29.80 -38.11 26.15
CA LEU A 72 -30.48 -37.86 24.89
C LEU A 72 -31.85 -38.52 24.81
N GLU A 73 -32.76 -37.92 24.04
CA GLU A 73 -34.03 -38.58 23.72
C GLU A 73 -33.78 -39.87 22.90
N PRO A 74 -34.62 -40.93 23.09
CA PRO A 74 -34.39 -42.23 22.47
C PRO A 74 -34.18 -42.23 20.95
N ASP A 75 -35.02 -41.50 20.23
CA ASP A 75 -34.96 -41.42 18.76
C ASP A 75 -33.64 -40.73 18.29
N VAL A 76 -33.18 -39.67 18.98
CA VAL A 76 -31.92 -39.00 18.69
C VAL A 76 -30.73 -39.89 19.00
N ARG A 77 -30.88 -40.70 20.05
CA ARG A 77 -29.85 -41.66 20.46
C ARG A 77 -29.63 -42.75 19.40
N ASP A 78 -30.69 -43.27 18.84
CA ASP A 78 -30.61 -44.31 17.81
C ASP A 78 -29.99 -43.78 16.51
N ASP A 79 -30.38 -42.56 16.07
CA ASP A 79 -29.80 -41.92 14.90
C ASP A 79 -28.30 -41.66 15.04
N LEU A 80 -27.86 -41.16 16.23
CA LEU A 80 -26.47 -40.92 16.52
C LEU A 80 -25.65 -42.22 16.65
N ASN A 81 -26.24 -43.29 17.18
CA ASN A 81 -25.60 -44.60 17.27
C ASN A 81 -25.28 -45.15 15.87
N ASP A 82 -26.24 -45.07 14.96
CA ASP A 82 -26.06 -45.49 13.58
C ASP A 82 -24.98 -44.59 12.88
N LEU A 83 -24.98 -43.29 13.14
CA LEU A 83 -23.96 -42.37 12.62
C LEU A 83 -22.57 -42.77 13.11
N LEU A 84 -22.36 -42.90 14.43
CA LEU A 84 -21.05 -43.21 15.02
C LEU A 84 -20.56 -44.58 14.60
N GLY A 85 -21.45 -45.60 14.52
CA GLY A 85 -21.14 -46.93 14.03
C GLY A 85 -20.62 -46.88 12.61
N GLY A 86 -21.33 -46.17 11.73
CA GLY A 86 -20.91 -46.02 10.34
C GLY A 86 -19.60 -45.22 10.16
N LEU A 87 -19.32 -44.22 10.99
CA LEU A 87 -18.02 -43.49 10.99
C LEU A 87 -16.88 -44.39 11.46
N SER A 88 -17.12 -45.26 12.47
CA SER A 88 -16.12 -46.21 12.95
C SER A 88 -15.73 -47.22 11.90
N GLU A 89 -16.72 -47.82 11.18
CA GLU A 89 -16.47 -48.74 10.09
C GLU A 89 -15.66 -48.11 8.94
N GLU A 90 -15.96 -46.88 8.60
CA GLU A 90 -15.23 -46.11 7.58
C GLU A 90 -13.79 -45.81 8.02
N TRP A 91 -13.56 -45.43 9.28
CA TRP A 91 -12.24 -45.22 9.84
C TRP A 91 -11.38 -46.51 9.86
N ASP A 92 -11.95 -47.62 10.20
CA ASP A 92 -11.24 -48.92 10.19
C ASP A 92 -10.83 -49.35 8.77
N THR A 93 -11.54 -48.88 7.76
CA THR A 93 -11.25 -49.19 6.36
C THR A 93 -10.18 -48.26 5.76
N ASP A 94 -10.21 -46.95 6.03
CA ASP A 94 -9.24 -45.95 5.53
C ASP A 94 -8.94 -44.94 6.63
N ASN A 95 -7.83 -45.15 7.35
CA ASN A 95 -7.39 -44.31 8.48
C ASN A 95 -6.37 -43.24 8.08
N ARG A 96 -6.20 -42.92 6.79
CA ARG A 96 -5.29 -41.91 6.32
C ARG A 96 -6.00 -40.54 6.20
N LEU A 97 -5.66 -39.63 7.09
CA LEU A 97 -6.15 -38.28 7.07
C LEU A 97 -5.01 -37.27 6.80
N ASN A 98 -5.30 -36.26 6.02
CA ASN A 98 -4.46 -35.09 5.89
C ASN A 98 -5.21 -33.90 6.49
N PRO A 99 -4.85 -33.46 7.72
CA PRO A 99 -5.58 -32.40 8.43
C PRO A 99 -5.67 -31.09 7.65
N ASP A 100 -4.59 -30.68 6.99
CA ASP A 100 -4.57 -29.40 6.24
C ASP A 100 -5.51 -29.43 5.02
N LEU A 101 -5.51 -30.56 4.29
CA LEU A 101 -6.43 -30.74 3.17
C LEU A 101 -7.90 -30.77 3.63
N LEU A 102 -8.16 -31.43 4.76
CA LEU A 102 -9.51 -31.52 5.32
C LEU A 102 -9.98 -30.19 5.93
N LEU A 103 -9.09 -29.39 6.51
CA LEU A 103 -9.40 -28.05 7.00
C LEU A 103 -9.82 -27.14 5.82
N LYS A 104 -9.08 -27.20 4.72
CA LYS A 104 -9.48 -26.45 3.51
C LYS A 104 -10.82 -26.93 2.95
N ALA A 105 -11.05 -28.23 2.94
CA ALA A 105 -12.34 -28.78 2.53
C ALA A 105 -13.49 -28.38 3.47
N ALA A 106 -13.23 -28.26 4.77
CA ALA A 106 -14.19 -27.76 5.75
C ALA A 106 -14.51 -26.28 5.51
N GLU A 107 -13.50 -25.44 5.26
CA GLU A 107 -13.67 -24.03 4.90
C GLU A 107 -14.56 -23.86 3.68
N ASP A 108 -14.26 -24.58 2.60
CA ASP A 108 -15.05 -24.57 1.35
C ASP A 108 -16.50 -25.07 1.60
N TRP A 109 -16.66 -26.09 2.44
CA TRP A 109 -17.97 -26.62 2.79
C TRP A 109 -18.81 -25.62 3.59
N PHE A 110 -18.27 -25.01 4.65
CA PHE A 110 -18.95 -23.97 5.44
C PHE A 110 -19.29 -22.74 4.60
N ALA A 111 -18.40 -22.32 3.72
CA ALA A 111 -18.68 -21.24 2.78
C ALA A 111 -19.85 -21.56 1.87
N ARG A 112 -19.88 -22.77 1.31
CA ARG A 112 -20.94 -23.22 0.41
C ARG A 112 -22.30 -23.28 1.13
N GLU A 113 -22.36 -23.90 2.32
CA GLU A 113 -23.62 -23.98 3.10
C GLU A 113 -24.15 -22.59 3.47
N LEU A 114 -23.26 -21.69 3.89
CA LEU A 114 -23.62 -20.29 4.15
C LEU A 114 -24.25 -19.64 2.91
N PHE A 115 -23.61 -19.79 1.74
CA PHE A 115 -24.11 -19.19 0.51
C PHE A 115 -25.45 -19.79 0.09
N LEU A 116 -25.67 -21.10 0.25
CA LEU A 116 -26.95 -21.74 -0.05
C LEU A 116 -28.08 -21.21 0.84
N ILE A 117 -27.86 -21.16 2.15
CA ILE A 117 -28.84 -20.67 3.11
C ILE A 117 -29.14 -19.19 2.86
N LYS A 118 -28.08 -18.35 2.73
CA LYS A 118 -28.25 -16.92 2.56
C LYS A 118 -28.79 -16.53 1.18
N SER A 119 -28.56 -17.34 0.15
CA SER A 119 -29.20 -17.15 -1.17
C SER A 119 -30.70 -17.34 -1.09
N ALA A 120 -31.19 -18.35 -0.38
CA ALA A 120 -32.62 -18.57 -0.18
C ALA A 120 -33.28 -17.44 0.63
N GLU A 121 -32.61 -16.95 1.69
CA GLU A 121 -33.07 -15.79 2.46
C GLU A 121 -33.10 -14.51 1.62
N LEU A 122 -32.09 -14.31 0.78
CA LEU A 122 -31.98 -13.14 -0.11
C LEU A 122 -33.09 -13.15 -1.16
N GLU A 123 -33.37 -14.31 -1.76
CA GLU A 123 -34.48 -14.51 -2.71
C GLU A 123 -35.80 -14.17 -2.04
N GLY A 124 -36.09 -14.73 -0.87
CA GLY A 124 -37.30 -14.43 -0.10
C GLY A 124 -37.46 -12.97 0.29
N ALA A 125 -36.36 -12.30 0.68
CA ALA A 125 -36.38 -10.87 0.99
C ALA A 125 -36.61 -10.02 -0.28
N ALA A 126 -36.03 -10.40 -1.41
CA ALA A 126 -36.25 -9.73 -2.68
C ALA A 126 -37.69 -9.89 -3.20
N GLU A 127 -38.26 -11.09 -3.12
CA GLU A 127 -39.65 -11.38 -3.51
C GLU A 127 -40.68 -10.66 -2.65
N SER A 128 -40.42 -10.53 -1.33
CA SER A 128 -41.28 -9.78 -0.41
C SER A 128 -41.09 -8.27 -0.54
N GLY A 129 -40.11 -7.77 -1.31
CA GLY A 129 -39.79 -6.37 -1.46
C GLY A 129 -39.07 -5.75 -0.26
N ASP A 130 -38.58 -6.55 0.67
CA ASP A 130 -37.78 -6.10 1.82
C ASP A 130 -36.33 -5.85 1.39
N ILE A 131 -36.12 -4.74 0.69
CA ILE A 131 -34.82 -4.32 0.17
C ILE A 131 -33.81 -4.06 1.30
N GLN A 132 -34.28 -3.64 2.47
CA GLN A 132 -33.41 -3.39 3.62
C GLN A 132 -32.80 -4.71 4.13
N ARG A 133 -33.62 -5.75 4.29
CA ARG A 133 -33.18 -7.09 4.69
C ARG A 133 -32.25 -7.70 3.63
N ALA A 134 -32.59 -7.56 2.35
CA ALA A 134 -31.74 -8.02 1.27
C ALA A 134 -30.33 -7.39 1.29
N ARG A 135 -30.24 -6.10 1.57
CA ARG A 135 -28.94 -5.41 1.74
C ARG A 135 -28.16 -5.91 2.96
N GLU A 136 -28.81 -6.10 4.08
CA GLU A 136 -28.16 -6.61 5.30
C GLU A 136 -27.55 -7.99 5.07
N ILE A 137 -28.24 -8.87 4.37
CA ILE A 137 -27.73 -10.21 4.00
C ILE A 137 -26.45 -10.06 3.16
N VAL A 138 -26.48 -9.26 2.11
CA VAL A 138 -25.34 -9.08 1.21
C VAL A 138 -24.13 -8.40 1.90
N GLU A 139 -24.37 -7.37 2.69
CA GLU A 139 -23.29 -6.55 3.27
C GLU A 139 -22.69 -7.17 4.54
N ARG A 140 -23.46 -7.91 5.32
CA ARG A 140 -23.07 -8.36 6.65
C ARG A 140 -23.02 -9.87 6.84
N GLU A 141 -23.94 -10.61 6.21
CA GLU A 141 -24.16 -12.01 6.51
C GLU A 141 -23.52 -12.97 5.50
N LEU A 142 -23.29 -12.53 4.26
CA LEU A 142 -22.56 -13.29 3.22
C LEU A 142 -21.03 -13.26 3.41
N ARG A 143 -20.58 -13.51 4.66
CA ARG A 143 -19.14 -13.60 4.99
C ARG A 143 -18.84 -15.02 5.46
N PRO A 144 -18.27 -15.87 4.60
CA PRO A 144 -17.90 -17.21 5.04
C PRO A 144 -16.82 -17.15 6.12
N PRO A 145 -16.81 -18.09 7.06
CA PRO A 145 -15.70 -18.26 7.97
C PRO A 145 -14.44 -18.58 7.17
N VAL A 146 -13.34 -17.90 7.48
CA VAL A 146 -12.07 -18.09 6.83
C VAL A 146 -11.08 -18.60 7.87
N LEU A 147 -10.35 -19.64 7.53
CA LEU A 147 -9.15 -19.99 8.30
C LEU A 147 -8.19 -18.82 8.17
N VAL A 148 -8.04 -18.04 9.23
CA VAL A 148 -6.97 -17.06 9.29
C VAL A 148 -5.66 -17.83 9.26
N SER A 149 -5.06 -17.91 8.08
CA SER A 149 -3.88 -18.72 7.83
C SER A 149 -2.57 -18.12 8.36
N ILE A 150 -2.65 -17.23 9.35
CA ILE A 150 -1.48 -16.78 10.08
C ILE A 150 -1.56 -17.39 11.48
N PRO A 151 -1.06 -18.62 11.67
CA PRO A 151 -0.95 -19.17 13.00
C PRO A 151 -0.08 -18.25 13.85
N SER A 152 -0.42 -18.10 15.15
CA SER A 152 0.51 -17.50 16.09
C SER A 152 1.81 -18.29 16.04
N MET A 153 2.91 -17.62 15.75
CA MET A 153 4.22 -18.24 15.56
C MET A 153 5.06 -18.07 16.82
N LEU A 154 5.84 -19.09 17.18
CA LEU A 154 6.91 -18.91 18.14
C LEU A 154 8.06 -18.17 17.46
N PRO A 155 8.49 -17.00 17.98
CA PRO A 155 9.58 -16.23 17.35
C PRO A 155 10.88 -17.06 17.20
N SER A 156 11.16 -17.98 18.15
CA SER A 156 12.31 -18.90 18.11
C SER A 156 12.34 -19.84 16.91
N ASP A 157 11.17 -20.15 16.34
CA ASP A 157 11.01 -21.12 15.25
C ASP A 157 11.05 -20.47 13.87
N GLN A 158 11.44 -19.18 13.79
CA GLN A 158 11.44 -18.38 12.58
C GLN A 158 12.84 -17.83 12.22
N PRO A 159 13.88 -18.69 12.05
CA PRO A 159 15.25 -18.23 11.81
C PRO A 159 15.40 -17.38 10.52
N ASP A 160 14.62 -17.69 9.49
CA ASP A 160 14.66 -16.95 8.24
C ASP A 160 14.08 -15.53 8.42
N GLN A 161 12.99 -15.38 9.17
CA GLN A 161 12.42 -14.06 9.48
C GLN A 161 13.36 -13.23 10.35
N TRP A 162 14.07 -13.86 11.32
CA TRP A 162 15.10 -13.19 12.09
C TRP A 162 16.24 -12.71 11.19
N LYS A 163 16.71 -13.55 10.27
CA LYS A 163 17.74 -13.17 9.31
C LYS A 163 17.29 -12.01 8.45
N ASP A 164 16.06 -12.04 7.93
CA ASP A 164 15.51 -10.97 7.10
C ASP A 164 15.37 -9.67 7.89
N ALA A 165 14.96 -9.73 9.15
CA ALA A 165 14.84 -8.57 10.02
C ALA A 165 16.19 -7.88 10.32
N PHE A 166 17.27 -8.65 10.48
CA PHE A 166 18.57 -8.10 10.90
C PHE A 166 19.59 -7.94 9.75
N VAL A 167 19.49 -8.71 8.70
CA VAL A 167 20.43 -8.71 7.58
C VAL A 167 19.82 -8.12 6.32
N GLY A 168 18.52 -8.37 6.10
CA GLY A 168 17.79 -7.94 4.92
C GLY A 168 17.41 -6.47 4.94
N GLY A 169 17.00 -5.94 6.07
CA GLY A 169 16.32 -4.63 6.19
C GLY A 169 15.25 -4.46 5.11
N ALA A 170 14.10 -3.92 5.39
CA ALA A 170 13.08 -3.72 4.36
C ALA A 170 13.67 -2.91 3.18
N SER A 171 13.91 -3.56 2.05
CA SER A 171 14.54 -2.89 0.92
C SER A 171 13.59 -1.85 0.31
N SER A 172 14.08 -0.64 0.11
CA SER A 172 13.31 0.42 -0.53
C SER A 172 12.81 0.01 -1.92
N LEU A 173 11.52 0.16 -2.15
CA LEU A 173 10.87 -0.14 -3.44
C LEU A 173 11.09 0.96 -4.48
N VAL A 174 11.78 2.06 -4.11
CA VAL A 174 12.01 3.20 -4.99
C VAL A 174 13.49 3.61 -5.00
N LYS A 175 13.92 4.24 -6.10
CA LYS A 175 15.25 4.87 -6.22
C LYS A 175 15.07 6.34 -6.55
N LEU A 176 14.96 7.18 -5.51
CA LEU A 176 14.75 8.63 -5.64
C LEU A 176 16.06 9.41 -5.75
N GLY A 177 17.15 8.89 -5.17
CA GLY A 177 18.47 9.49 -5.16
C GLY A 177 18.66 10.60 -4.12
N GLY A 178 19.91 10.78 -3.66
CA GLY A 178 20.29 11.80 -2.67
C GLY A 178 19.49 11.76 -1.39
N SER A 179 19.44 12.88 -0.69
CA SER A 179 18.75 13.01 0.60
C SER A 179 17.24 12.72 0.52
N PHE A 180 16.64 12.82 -0.67
CA PHE A 180 15.26 12.42 -0.87
C PHE A 180 15.06 10.90 -0.74
N GLN A 181 16.06 10.11 -1.18
CA GLN A 181 16.08 8.67 -0.93
C GLN A 181 16.25 8.37 0.55
N GLU A 182 17.14 9.09 1.24
CA GLU A 182 17.43 8.87 2.66
C GLU A 182 16.21 9.15 3.55
N LEU A 183 15.50 10.25 3.33
CA LEU A 183 14.36 10.62 4.15
C LEU A 183 13.08 9.88 3.75
N VAL A 184 12.77 9.83 2.47
CA VAL A 184 11.45 9.37 1.99
C VAL A 184 11.54 7.99 1.35
N GLY A 185 12.57 7.75 0.52
CA GLY A 185 12.68 6.51 -0.22
C GLY A 185 12.82 5.29 0.67
N GLN A 186 13.52 5.41 1.80
CA GLN A 186 13.69 4.33 2.78
C GLN A 186 12.38 3.94 3.48
N GLN A 187 11.38 4.82 3.49
CA GLN A 187 10.07 4.55 4.09
C GLN A 187 9.08 3.88 3.12
N ILE A 188 9.42 3.81 1.82
CA ILE A 188 8.59 3.15 0.80
C ILE A 188 9.09 1.72 0.62
N VAL A 189 8.60 0.85 1.50
CA VAL A 189 8.93 -0.57 1.59
C VAL A 189 7.68 -1.44 1.46
N GLU A 190 7.80 -2.75 1.43
CA GLU A 190 6.62 -3.64 1.49
C GLU A 190 5.82 -3.36 2.77
N ASP A 191 4.51 -3.53 2.68
CA ASP A 191 3.55 -3.31 3.76
C ASP A 191 3.52 -1.86 4.30
N SER A 192 4.16 -0.91 3.61
CA SER A 192 4.14 0.49 4.04
C SER A 192 2.93 1.26 3.53
N PHE A 193 2.45 2.17 4.36
CA PHE A 193 1.47 3.18 3.98
C PHE A 193 2.09 4.57 4.16
N VAL A 194 2.47 5.22 3.07
CA VAL A 194 3.17 6.51 3.08
C VAL A 194 2.25 7.61 2.55
N ALA A 195 2.15 8.71 3.29
CA ALA A 195 1.32 9.84 2.89
C ALA A 195 2.09 11.17 2.89
N PHE A 196 1.63 12.10 2.04
CA PHE A 196 2.21 13.43 1.88
C PHE A 196 1.16 14.52 2.15
N LEU A 197 1.34 15.29 3.21
CA LEU A 197 0.54 16.46 3.52
C LEU A 197 1.03 17.66 2.72
N GLY A 198 0.15 18.33 2.00
CA GLY A 198 0.57 19.49 1.24
C GLY A 198 -0.54 20.47 0.91
N LYS A 199 -0.17 21.76 0.83
CA LYS A 199 -1.06 22.84 0.40
C LYS A 199 -1.57 22.59 -1.02
N GLU A 200 -2.66 23.24 -1.38
CA GLU A 200 -3.12 23.22 -2.77
C GLU A 200 -2.03 23.74 -3.73
N LYS A 201 -1.89 23.10 -4.89
CA LYS A 201 -0.91 23.47 -5.94
C LYS A 201 0.58 23.42 -5.53
N VAL A 202 0.91 22.75 -4.41
CA VAL A 202 2.32 22.56 -4.00
C VAL A 202 3.08 21.58 -4.92
N GLY A 203 2.38 20.72 -5.66
CA GLY A 203 2.97 19.76 -6.58
C GLY A 203 2.79 18.30 -6.19
N LYS A 204 1.80 17.96 -5.35
CA LYS A 204 1.51 16.59 -4.88
C LYS A 204 1.50 15.55 -6.02
N THR A 205 0.68 15.74 -7.04
CA THR A 205 0.58 14.83 -8.19
C THR A 205 1.92 14.62 -8.91
N TRP A 206 2.74 15.68 -9.06
CA TRP A 206 4.07 15.55 -9.67
C TRP A 206 5.02 14.73 -8.81
N LEU A 207 4.94 14.87 -7.48
CA LEU A 207 5.71 14.07 -6.54
C LEU A 207 5.30 12.59 -6.60
N LEU A 208 4.00 12.32 -6.51
CA LEU A 208 3.45 10.96 -6.63
C LEU A 208 3.86 10.30 -7.96
N GLN A 209 3.81 11.05 -9.06
CA GLN A 209 4.27 10.59 -10.36
C GLN A 209 5.78 10.32 -10.38
N ALA A 210 6.60 11.15 -9.72
CA ALA A 210 8.04 10.92 -9.60
C ALA A 210 8.34 9.62 -8.84
N ILE A 211 7.62 9.37 -7.75
CA ILE A 211 7.72 8.13 -6.96
C ILE A 211 7.34 6.92 -7.81
N ALA A 212 6.22 6.99 -8.56
CA ALA A 212 5.81 5.93 -9.47
C ALA A 212 6.91 5.56 -10.49
N PHE A 213 7.48 6.57 -11.16
CA PHE A 213 8.56 6.34 -12.12
C PHE A 213 9.85 5.84 -11.45
N ALA A 214 10.15 6.28 -10.24
CA ALA A 214 11.29 5.80 -9.47
C ALA A 214 11.12 4.33 -9.06
N ALA A 215 9.91 3.92 -8.66
CA ALA A 215 9.57 2.54 -8.34
C ALA A 215 9.71 1.62 -9.58
N VAL A 216 9.19 2.06 -10.72
CA VAL A 216 9.33 1.32 -11.99
C VAL A 216 10.81 1.16 -12.39
N ARG A 217 11.63 2.22 -12.27
CA ARG A 217 13.08 2.16 -12.53
C ARG A 217 13.81 1.26 -11.53
N ALA A 218 13.32 1.13 -10.30
CA ALA A 218 13.83 0.18 -9.32
C ALA A 218 13.48 -1.29 -9.63
N GLY A 219 12.64 -1.54 -10.66
CA GLY A 219 12.23 -2.87 -11.09
C GLY A 219 10.86 -3.31 -10.54
N ASN A 220 10.13 -2.43 -9.87
CA ASN A 220 8.86 -2.76 -9.23
C ASN A 220 7.67 -2.53 -10.15
N ARG A 221 6.61 -3.34 -9.98
CA ARG A 221 5.32 -3.17 -10.63
C ARG A 221 4.51 -2.10 -9.91
N VAL A 222 3.99 -1.13 -10.63
CA VAL A 222 3.29 0.04 -10.09
C VAL A 222 1.89 0.15 -10.67
N LEU A 223 0.90 0.30 -9.79
CA LEU A 223 -0.45 0.73 -10.16
C LEU A 223 -0.60 2.20 -9.80
N PHE A 224 -0.83 3.06 -10.80
CA PHE A 224 -1.10 4.48 -10.60
C PHE A 224 -2.62 4.74 -10.70
N CYS A 225 -3.25 5.03 -9.56
CA CYS A 225 -4.68 5.31 -9.47
C CYS A 225 -4.91 6.81 -9.65
N GLN A 226 -5.36 7.18 -10.85
CA GLN A 226 -5.73 8.56 -11.20
C GLN A 226 -7.18 8.81 -10.82
N CYS A 227 -7.41 9.37 -9.63
CA CYS A 227 -8.74 9.64 -9.09
C CYS A 227 -9.04 11.14 -8.96
N GLY A 228 -8.03 12.00 -9.22
CA GLY A 228 -8.12 13.45 -9.11
C GLY A 228 -8.73 14.16 -10.33
N ASP A 229 -8.52 15.47 -10.34
CA ASP A 229 -9.13 16.38 -11.34
C ASP A 229 -8.52 16.26 -12.74
N LEU A 230 -7.41 15.52 -12.91
CA LEU A 230 -6.77 15.37 -14.20
C LEU A 230 -7.52 14.37 -15.08
N SER A 231 -7.75 14.77 -16.33
CA SER A 231 -8.18 13.82 -17.35
C SER A 231 -7.07 12.82 -17.69
N MET A 232 -7.43 11.66 -18.26
CA MET A 232 -6.46 10.68 -18.74
C MET A 232 -5.49 11.31 -19.77
N ALA A 233 -6.00 12.14 -20.68
CA ALA A 233 -5.16 12.83 -21.65
C ALA A 233 -4.14 13.78 -21.00
N GLN A 234 -4.54 14.48 -19.93
CA GLN A 234 -3.62 15.33 -19.18
C GLN A 234 -2.56 14.50 -18.43
N GLN A 235 -2.93 13.34 -17.89
CA GLN A 235 -2.00 12.44 -17.21
C GLN A 235 -0.99 11.83 -18.19
N LEU A 236 -1.45 11.32 -19.34
CA LEU A 236 -0.56 10.79 -20.38
C LEU A 236 0.39 11.86 -20.93
N ARG A 237 -0.11 13.09 -21.12
CA ARG A 237 0.75 14.23 -21.50
C ARG A 237 1.84 14.47 -20.46
N ARG A 238 1.53 14.44 -19.15
CA ARG A 238 2.52 14.58 -18.09
C ARG A 238 3.56 13.47 -18.13
N PHE A 239 3.16 12.23 -18.39
CA PHE A 239 4.09 11.12 -18.57
C PHE A 239 5.05 11.37 -19.75
N GLY A 240 4.52 11.78 -20.89
CA GLY A 240 5.34 12.14 -22.05
C GLY A 240 6.34 13.27 -21.77
N ILE A 241 5.88 14.35 -21.12
CA ILE A 241 6.74 15.47 -20.73
C ILE A 241 7.80 15.03 -19.72
N GLN A 242 7.46 14.18 -18.76
CA GLN A 242 8.43 13.69 -17.76
C GLN A 242 9.51 12.80 -18.38
N LEU A 243 9.16 11.96 -19.34
CA LEU A 243 10.12 11.08 -20.00
C LEU A 243 11.06 11.85 -20.93
N THR A 244 10.56 12.83 -21.63
CA THR A 244 11.35 13.59 -22.63
C THR A 244 12.05 14.82 -22.02
N GLY A 245 11.52 15.39 -20.94
CA GLY A 245 11.97 16.67 -20.39
C GLY A 245 11.57 17.89 -21.25
N ARG A 246 10.77 17.69 -22.29
CA ARG A 246 10.29 18.71 -23.20
C ARG A 246 8.80 18.93 -23.04
N SER A 247 8.36 20.16 -23.21
CA SER A 247 6.94 20.52 -23.14
C SER A 247 6.31 20.58 -24.53
N ASN A 248 5.01 20.38 -24.59
CA ASN A 248 4.20 20.70 -25.76
C ASN A 248 3.77 22.19 -25.83
N ARG A 249 4.41 23.05 -25.03
CA ARG A 249 4.15 24.47 -24.95
C ARG A 249 5.46 25.24 -25.19
N SER A 250 5.57 25.93 -26.29
CA SER A 250 6.76 26.66 -26.76
C SER A 250 7.39 27.52 -25.66
N ARG A 251 6.57 28.22 -24.87
CA ARG A 251 7.05 29.06 -23.76
C ARG A 251 7.87 28.34 -22.70
N TYR A 252 7.74 27.00 -22.61
CA TYR A 252 8.48 26.17 -21.65
C TYR A 252 9.70 25.48 -22.29
N ASN A 253 9.84 25.57 -23.62
CA ASN A 253 11.00 25.10 -24.37
C ASN A 253 11.99 26.23 -24.69
N ALA A 254 11.54 27.47 -24.65
CA ALA A 254 12.40 28.64 -24.68
C ALA A 254 13.49 28.60 -23.60
N PRO A 255 14.58 29.35 -23.73
CA PRO A 255 15.66 29.39 -22.72
C PRO A 255 15.11 29.56 -21.32
N MET A 256 15.47 28.63 -20.43
CA MET A 256 14.94 28.56 -19.09
C MET A 256 16.01 28.07 -18.12
N LEU A 257 16.17 28.76 -16.99
CA LEU A 257 17.07 28.33 -15.93
C LEU A 257 16.53 27.05 -15.25
N SER A 258 17.35 26.01 -15.20
CA SER A 258 17.11 24.76 -14.49
C SER A 258 17.93 24.73 -13.22
N PRO A 259 17.36 24.36 -12.06
CA PRO A 259 18.16 24.21 -10.85
C PRO A 259 19.01 22.94 -10.97
N VAL A 260 20.27 23.06 -10.53
CA VAL A 260 21.23 21.96 -10.41
C VAL A 260 21.78 21.94 -9.00
N LEU A 261 22.26 20.78 -8.56
CA LEU A 261 22.89 20.65 -7.24
C LEU A 261 24.19 21.44 -7.20
N ASP A 262 24.46 22.07 -6.05
CA ASP A 262 25.68 22.81 -5.77
C ASP A 262 26.01 22.81 -4.28
N CYS A 263 27.15 23.34 -3.90
CA CYS A 263 27.63 23.48 -2.52
C CYS A 263 27.63 24.95 -2.11
N ILE A 264 27.07 25.24 -0.94
CA ILE A 264 27.01 26.63 -0.41
C ILE A 264 28.41 27.23 -0.19
N HIS A 265 29.37 26.44 0.28
CA HIS A 265 30.74 26.92 0.47
C HIS A 265 31.44 27.28 -0.85
N ALA A 266 31.06 26.59 -1.95
CA ALA A 266 31.56 26.96 -3.26
C ALA A 266 30.95 28.28 -3.75
N GLN A 267 29.67 28.52 -3.46
CA GLN A 267 28.97 29.76 -3.82
C GLN A 267 29.44 30.95 -2.99
N SER A 268 29.69 30.75 -1.69
CA SER A 268 30.16 31.83 -0.78
C SER A 268 31.65 32.12 -0.92
N GLY A 269 32.42 31.29 -1.63
CA GLY A 269 33.88 31.45 -1.70
C GLY A 269 34.61 30.93 -0.45
N GLU A 270 33.92 30.28 0.46
CA GLU A 270 34.50 29.72 1.70
C GLU A 270 35.18 28.35 1.49
N CYS A 271 35.02 27.73 0.29
CA CYS A 271 35.60 26.46 -0.03
C CYS A 271 37.14 26.54 -0.03
N GLN A 272 37.78 25.78 0.87
CA GLN A 272 39.25 25.75 1.03
C GLN A 272 39.93 24.74 0.08
N ARG A 273 39.16 24.02 -0.73
CA ARG A 273 39.72 22.96 -1.60
C ARG A 273 40.35 23.56 -2.87
N ALA A 274 41.55 23.15 -3.16
CA ALA A 274 42.25 23.51 -4.40
C ALA A 274 41.57 22.93 -5.66
N GLU A 275 40.92 21.76 -5.50
CA GLU A 275 40.16 21.10 -6.56
C GLU A 275 38.72 20.87 -6.13
N ARG A 276 37.78 21.18 -7.01
CA ARG A 276 36.35 20.92 -6.84
C ARG A 276 35.89 19.82 -7.79
N VAL A 277 34.91 19.04 -7.38
CA VAL A 277 34.31 17.99 -8.22
C VAL A 277 33.04 18.58 -8.81
N GLY A 278 33.02 18.82 -10.11
CA GLY A 278 31.81 19.17 -10.87
C GLY A 278 31.19 17.96 -11.54
N ALA A 279 30.04 18.10 -12.19
CA ALA A 279 29.32 17.02 -12.84
C ALA A 279 30.20 16.15 -13.76
N GLY A 280 30.85 15.12 -13.19
CA GLY A 280 31.69 14.13 -13.91
C GLY A 280 33.12 14.58 -14.22
N SER A 281 33.60 15.74 -13.74
CA SER A 281 34.96 16.22 -13.95
C SER A 281 35.52 16.99 -12.76
N VAL A 282 36.84 16.92 -12.58
CA VAL A 282 37.57 17.72 -11.60
C VAL A 282 37.72 19.16 -12.14
N ILE A 283 37.25 20.14 -11.35
CA ILE A 283 37.36 21.57 -11.68
C ILE A 283 38.68 22.06 -11.03
N LYS A 284 39.68 22.32 -11.83
CA LYS A 284 41.00 22.75 -11.38
C LYS A 284 41.15 24.23 -11.13
N ASP A 285 40.30 25.05 -11.70
CA ASP A 285 40.30 26.49 -11.51
C ASP A 285 39.16 26.92 -10.63
N ALA A 286 39.48 27.05 -9.34
CA ALA A 286 38.52 27.36 -8.28
C ALA A 286 38.42 28.87 -8.04
N SER A 287 38.50 29.73 -9.05
CA SER A 287 38.18 31.14 -8.86
C SER A 287 36.69 31.28 -8.54
N THR A 288 36.39 31.07 -7.26
CA THR A 288 35.06 31.28 -6.70
C THR A 288 34.84 32.76 -6.54
N LYS A 289 34.30 33.42 -7.53
CA LYS A 289 33.65 34.70 -7.24
C LYS A 289 32.31 34.34 -6.58
N PRO A 290 32.06 34.85 -5.37
CA PRO A 290 30.80 34.65 -4.72
C PRO A 290 29.68 35.15 -5.62
N TYR A 291 28.70 34.29 -5.88
CA TYR A 291 27.49 34.66 -6.59
C TYR A 291 26.43 34.93 -5.55
N PRO A 292 26.11 36.19 -5.29
CA PRO A 292 25.31 36.51 -4.11
C PRO A 292 23.85 36.15 -4.24
N VAL A 293 23.26 36.06 -5.45
CA VAL A 293 21.82 35.85 -5.61
C VAL A 293 21.47 35.35 -7.01
N LEU A 294 20.39 34.62 -7.10
CA LEU A 294 19.72 34.14 -8.31
C LEU A 294 19.48 35.25 -9.35
N GLU A 295 19.20 36.47 -8.92
CA GLU A 295 18.93 37.62 -9.74
C GLU A 295 20.19 38.17 -10.48
N SER A 296 21.37 37.73 -10.06
CA SER A 296 22.66 38.09 -10.71
C SER A 296 23.27 36.93 -11.50
N TRP A 297 22.49 35.86 -11.78
CA TRP A 297 22.99 34.76 -12.61
C TRP A 297 23.32 35.24 -14.02
N ASP A 298 24.54 34.96 -14.44
CA ASP A 298 25.05 35.30 -15.76
C ASP A 298 25.89 34.10 -16.26
N GLU A 299 25.53 33.56 -17.43
CA GLU A 299 26.23 32.45 -18.07
C GLU A 299 27.70 32.75 -18.36
N SER A 300 28.00 34.02 -18.69
CA SER A 300 29.37 34.47 -18.99
C SER A 300 30.34 34.41 -17.81
N ASN A 301 29.83 34.26 -16.59
CA ASN A 301 30.65 34.23 -15.35
C ASN A 301 31.53 33.00 -15.22
N GLY A 302 31.27 31.92 -15.97
CA GLY A 302 32.08 30.71 -15.94
C GLY A 302 32.01 29.93 -14.64
N TYR A 303 31.11 30.27 -13.69
CA TYR A 303 30.91 29.48 -12.47
C TYR A 303 30.42 28.08 -12.78
N ARG A 304 31.05 27.08 -12.17
CA ARG A 304 30.65 25.67 -12.28
C ARG A 304 30.20 25.13 -10.95
N PRO A 305 29.00 24.53 -10.84
CA PRO A 305 28.47 24.00 -9.61
C PRO A 305 29.32 22.80 -9.10
N CYS A 306 29.41 22.69 -7.79
CA CYS A 306 30.12 21.61 -7.12
C CYS A 306 29.23 20.35 -7.03
N SER A 307 29.86 19.18 -7.13
CA SER A 307 29.14 17.89 -7.06
C SER A 307 28.96 17.40 -5.64
N ILE A 308 27.89 16.65 -5.39
CA ILE A 308 27.59 15.90 -4.16
C ILE A 308 28.70 14.89 -3.76
N MET A 309 29.61 14.58 -4.65
CA MET A 309 30.75 13.67 -4.37
C MET A 309 31.82 14.28 -3.46
N CYS A 310 31.72 15.57 -3.11
CA CYS A 310 32.64 16.21 -2.19
C CYS A 310 32.33 15.78 -0.75
N PRO A 311 33.31 15.32 0.05
CA PRO A 311 33.10 14.94 1.45
C PRO A 311 32.62 16.12 2.34
N GLU A 312 33.00 17.35 1.96
CA GLU A 312 32.61 18.60 2.65
C GLU A 312 31.42 19.29 1.96
N TYR A 313 30.58 18.49 1.28
CA TYR A 313 29.44 19.01 0.55
C TYR A 313 28.36 19.54 1.50
N HIS A 314 28.05 20.82 1.36
CA HIS A 314 26.90 21.43 1.99
C HIS A 314 25.89 21.83 0.92
N GLY A 315 24.79 21.07 0.87
CA GLY A 315 23.81 21.13 -0.20
C GLY A 315 23.22 22.51 -0.44
N SER A 316 23.26 22.95 -1.67
CA SER A 316 22.65 24.15 -2.20
C SER A 316 22.21 23.91 -3.64
N SER A 317 21.72 24.94 -4.32
CA SER A 317 21.40 24.87 -5.74
C SER A 317 22.00 26.03 -6.51
N TRP A 318 22.32 25.76 -7.76
CA TRP A 318 22.72 26.73 -8.76
C TRP A 318 21.84 26.61 -10.02
N TRP A 319 22.24 27.25 -11.10
CA TRP A 319 21.45 27.32 -12.30
C TRP A 319 22.24 26.88 -13.52
N GLU A 320 21.53 26.22 -14.43
CA GLU A 320 21.99 25.86 -15.76
C GLU A 320 20.94 26.33 -16.75
N LEU A 321 21.38 26.90 -17.88
CA LEU A 321 20.48 27.28 -18.95
C LEU A 321 20.09 26.05 -19.76
N LEU A 322 18.82 25.79 -19.89
CA LEU A 322 18.27 24.73 -20.77
C LEU A 322 17.39 25.36 -21.84
N GLU A 323 17.64 24.93 -23.07
CA GLU A 323 16.84 25.30 -24.24
C GLU A 323 16.52 24.07 -25.07
N TYR A 324 15.36 24.07 -25.72
CA TYR A 324 14.99 23.09 -26.71
C TYR A 324 14.45 23.78 -27.95
N GLU A 325 14.92 23.35 -29.12
CA GLU A 325 14.56 23.96 -30.37
C GLU A 325 13.08 23.76 -30.75
N ASN A 326 12.50 22.60 -30.38
CA ASN A 326 11.17 22.21 -30.83
C ASN A 326 10.24 21.82 -29.67
N ASP A 327 8.96 22.04 -29.88
CA ASP A 327 7.91 21.55 -28.98
C ASP A 327 7.78 20.03 -29.06
N LEU A 328 7.29 19.45 -27.97
CA LEU A 328 7.05 18.00 -27.89
C LEU A 328 5.78 17.64 -28.65
N GLU A 329 5.94 16.89 -29.72
CA GLU A 329 4.84 16.33 -30.50
C GLU A 329 4.32 15.03 -29.86
N TRP A 330 3.02 14.73 -30.03
CA TRP A 330 2.39 13.57 -29.41
C TRP A 330 2.96 12.24 -29.91
N GLN A 331 3.35 12.14 -31.18
CA GLN A 331 3.98 10.95 -31.76
C GLN A 331 5.32 10.65 -31.07
N GLU A 332 6.12 11.67 -30.84
CA GLU A 332 7.41 11.58 -30.17
C GLU A 332 7.24 11.21 -28.71
N ALA A 333 6.27 11.81 -28.02
CA ALA A 333 5.93 11.47 -26.64
C ALA A 333 5.52 10.00 -26.52
N LEU A 334 4.65 9.50 -27.41
CA LEU A 334 4.20 8.11 -27.44
C LEU A 334 5.35 7.15 -27.76
N GLN A 335 6.20 7.50 -28.75
CA GLN A 335 7.36 6.68 -29.10
C GLN A 335 8.36 6.57 -27.92
N SER A 336 8.59 7.69 -27.24
CA SER A 336 9.45 7.74 -26.06
C SER A 336 8.87 6.90 -24.90
N TYR A 337 7.56 6.98 -24.68
CA TYR A 337 6.88 6.14 -23.70
C TYR A 337 6.99 4.66 -24.05
N ARG A 338 6.72 4.26 -25.30
CA ARG A 338 6.82 2.87 -25.75
C ARG A 338 8.23 2.30 -25.63
N ARG A 339 9.28 3.10 -25.90
CA ARG A 339 10.69 2.67 -25.70
C ARG A 339 10.98 2.46 -24.23
N TRP A 340 10.58 3.41 -23.38
CA TRP A 340 10.77 3.33 -21.96
C TRP A 340 9.98 2.15 -21.36
N ASP A 341 8.72 2.01 -21.68
CA ASP A 341 7.83 0.97 -21.19
C ASP A 341 8.35 -0.44 -21.49
N ARG A 342 8.87 -0.66 -22.70
CA ARG A 342 9.56 -1.91 -23.08
C ARG A 342 10.84 -2.11 -22.28
N ALA A 343 11.65 -1.07 -22.11
CA ALA A 343 12.93 -1.15 -21.39
C ALA A 343 12.73 -1.48 -19.90
N VAL A 344 11.64 -1.04 -19.30
CA VAL A 344 11.30 -1.35 -17.90
C VAL A 344 10.38 -2.56 -17.75
N GLY A 345 10.05 -3.29 -18.82
CA GLY A 345 9.27 -4.53 -18.79
C GLY A 345 7.81 -4.32 -18.46
N GLN A 346 7.19 -3.24 -18.94
CA GLN A 346 5.75 -2.95 -18.81
C GLN A 346 5.23 -3.00 -17.37
N ARG A 347 5.98 -2.38 -16.46
CA ARG A 347 5.70 -2.42 -15.03
C ARG A 347 4.74 -1.35 -14.52
N LEU A 348 4.37 -0.35 -15.34
CA LEU A 348 3.43 0.71 -14.96
C LEU A 348 2.05 0.45 -15.56
N ARG A 349 1.06 0.31 -14.68
CA ARG A 349 -0.35 0.33 -15.06
C ARG A 349 -1.03 1.56 -14.49
N ILE A 350 -1.99 2.11 -15.23
CA ILE A 350 -2.80 3.23 -14.77
C ILE A 350 -4.27 2.80 -14.69
N TRP A 351 -4.89 3.08 -13.56
CA TRP A 351 -6.33 2.98 -13.38
C TRP A 351 -6.92 4.36 -13.17
N ARG A 352 -8.04 4.63 -13.82
CA ARG A 352 -8.76 5.89 -13.67
C ARG A 352 -10.15 5.65 -13.13
N SER A 353 -10.46 6.31 -12.01
CA SER A 353 -11.83 6.45 -11.52
C SER A 353 -12.28 7.90 -11.65
N PRO A 354 -13.56 8.17 -11.97
CA PRO A 354 -14.11 9.51 -11.86
C PRO A 354 -13.94 10.07 -10.45
N ASN A 355 -13.82 11.40 -10.36
CA ASN A 355 -13.72 12.11 -9.08
C ASN A 355 -14.87 11.71 -8.14
N ARG A 356 -14.56 11.39 -6.88
CA ARG A 356 -15.49 10.92 -5.84
C ARG A 356 -16.28 9.65 -6.22
N LYS A 357 -15.63 8.73 -6.93
CA LYS A 357 -16.16 7.39 -7.25
C LYS A 357 -15.18 6.28 -6.89
N ALA A 358 -13.92 6.62 -6.63
CA ALA A 358 -12.91 5.67 -6.23
C ALA A 358 -13.09 5.30 -4.75
N THR A 359 -12.94 4.02 -4.42
CA THR A 359 -12.83 3.48 -3.07
C THR A 359 -11.60 2.58 -2.99
N ILE A 360 -11.11 2.28 -1.80
CA ILE A 360 -10.05 1.28 -1.63
C ILE A 360 -10.55 -0.10 -2.05
N ALA A 361 -11.78 -0.45 -1.71
CA ALA A 361 -12.42 -1.68 -2.20
C ALA A 361 -12.44 -1.75 -3.74
N GLY A 362 -12.63 -0.62 -4.43
CA GLY A 362 -12.55 -0.55 -5.90
C GLY A 362 -11.14 -0.76 -6.44
N ILE A 363 -10.10 -0.27 -5.74
CA ILE A 363 -8.71 -0.56 -6.09
C ILE A 363 -8.41 -2.05 -5.89
N ASP A 364 -8.89 -2.61 -4.79
CA ASP A 364 -8.74 -4.03 -4.46
C ASP A 364 -9.32 -4.93 -5.55
N ASP A 365 -10.55 -4.67 -5.98
CA ASP A 365 -11.21 -5.38 -7.08
C ASP A 365 -10.39 -5.28 -8.40
N VAL A 366 -9.84 -4.10 -8.73
CA VAL A 366 -9.00 -3.92 -9.91
C VAL A 366 -7.70 -4.72 -9.82
N VAL A 367 -7.05 -4.74 -8.66
CA VAL A 367 -5.82 -5.51 -8.44
C VAL A 367 -6.11 -7.01 -8.50
N LEU A 368 -7.18 -7.46 -7.83
CA LEU A 368 -7.60 -8.86 -7.82
C LEU A 368 -7.89 -9.36 -9.25
N ARG A 369 -8.75 -8.69 -9.99
CA ARG A 369 -9.08 -9.07 -11.38
C ARG A 369 -7.87 -9.04 -12.31
N THR A 370 -6.96 -8.07 -12.09
CA THR A 370 -5.73 -7.99 -12.87
C THR A 370 -4.80 -9.16 -12.54
N TYR A 371 -4.71 -9.53 -11.27
CA TYR A 371 -3.92 -10.67 -10.82
C TYR A 371 -4.47 -11.99 -11.35
N GLU A 372 -5.77 -12.24 -11.20
CA GLU A 372 -6.43 -13.44 -11.70
C GLU A 372 -6.28 -13.61 -13.22
N SER A 373 -6.40 -12.51 -13.98
CA SER A 373 -6.34 -12.58 -15.45
C SER A 373 -4.93 -12.65 -16.02
N THR A 374 -3.91 -12.12 -15.31
CA THR A 374 -2.56 -11.91 -15.87
C THR A 374 -1.41 -12.33 -14.96
N GLY A 375 -1.67 -12.74 -13.73
CA GLY A 375 -0.63 -12.97 -12.70
C GLY A 375 0.13 -11.68 -12.30
N TRP A 376 -0.39 -10.51 -12.65
CA TRP A 376 0.27 -9.24 -12.36
C TRP A 376 -0.18 -8.67 -11.01
N LYS A 377 0.75 -8.56 -10.06
CA LYS A 377 0.55 -8.00 -8.71
C LYS A 377 1.41 -6.74 -8.55
N PRO A 378 0.86 -5.58 -8.11
CA PRO A 378 1.68 -4.39 -7.86
C PRO A 378 2.51 -4.56 -6.59
N LYS A 379 3.72 -3.99 -6.57
CA LYS A 379 4.52 -3.79 -5.36
C LYS A 379 4.40 -2.36 -4.83
N VAL A 380 3.94 -1.42 -5.66
CA VAL A 380 3.66 -0.05 -5.24
C VAL A 380 2.32 0.38 -5.85
N VAL A 381 1.43 0.88 -5.01
CA VAL A 381 0.17 1.49 -5.43
C VAL A 381 0.22 2.97 -5.10
N ILE A 382 -0.02 3.81 -6.10
CA ILE A 382 -0.07 5.27 -5.95
C ILE A 382 -1.51 5.72 -6.08
N ALA A 383 -2.08 6.32 -5.05
CA ALA A 383 -3.42 6.91 -5.07
C ALA A 383 -3.32 8.45 -5.12
N ASP A 384 -3.70 9.05 -6.23
CA ASP A 384 -3.66 10.52 -6.43
C ASP A 384 -5.08 11.08 -6.42
N TYR A 385 -5.56 11.58 -5.28
CA TYR A 385 -5.13 11.50 -3.90
C TYR A 385 -6.30 11.08 -2.98
N LEU A 386 -6.03 10.54 -1.81
CA LEU A 386 -7.01 9.79 -1.01
C LEU A 386 -8.20 10.62 -0.50
N ASP A 387 -8.03 11.93 -0.23
CA ASP A 387 -9.11 12.80 0.30
C ASP A 387 -10.33 12.96 -0.66
N ILE A 388 -10.16 12.64 -1.93
CA ILE A 388 -11.25 12.74 -2.94
C ILE A 388 -11.92 11.40 -3.23
N PHE A 389 -11.54 10.36 -2.52
CA PHE A 389 -12.20 9.06 -2.65
C PHE A 389 -13.61 9.11 -2.08
N ASP A 390 -14.46 8.23 -2.57
CA ASP A 390 -15.81 8.02 -2.03
C ASP A 390 -15.76 7.27 -0.70
N GLN A 391 -16.90 7.07 -0.09
CA GLN A 391 -17.04 6.30 1.12
C GLN A 391 -16.77 4.83 0.85
N GLU A 392 -16.02 4.19 1.76
CA GLU A 392 -15.86 2.74 1.70
C GLU A 392 -17.20 2.04 1.96
N PRO A 393 -17.48 0.93 1.27
CA PRO A 393 -18.70 0.14 1.51
C PRO A 393 -18.87 -0.20 3.00
N GLY A 394 -20.08 -0.02 3.55
CA GLY A 394 -20.38 -0.30 4.94
C GLY A 394 -19.80 0.69 5.96
N SER A 395 -19.18 1.80 5.53
CA SER A 395 -18.65 2.81 6.45
C SER A 395 -19.77 3.60 7.13
N PRO A 396 -19.56 4.11 8.37
CA PRO A 396 -20.51 4.92 9.09
C PRO A 396 -20.89 6.20 8.31
N ARG A 397 -22.09 6.77 8.59
CA ARG A 397 -22.57 7.99 7.92
C ARG A 397 -21.83 9.27 8.34
N GLU A 398 -21.20 9.28 9.50
CA GLU A 398 -20.48 10.45 9.98
C GLU A 398 -19.16 10.64 9.22
N PHE A 399 -18.92 11.83 8.70
CA PHE A 399 -17.78 12.16 7.84
C PHE A 399 -16.42 11.79 8.46
N ARG A 400 -16.23 12.03 9.75
CA ARG A 400 -14.97 11.68 10.46
C ARG A 400 -14.71 10.17 10.48
N HIS A 401 -15.76 9.37 10.66
CA HIS A 401 -15.64 7.92 10.65
C HIS A 401 -15.43 7.38 9.23
N GLN A 402 -15.90 8.09 8.21
CA GLN A 402 -15.64 7.74 6.81
C GLN A 402 -14.17 7.94 6.44
N GLU A 403 -13.56 9.05 6.88
CA GLU A 403 -12.13 9.29 6.70
C GLU A 403 -11.30 8.19 7.39
N ASP A 404 -11.60 7.91 8.65
CA ASP A 404 -10.94 6.87 9.43
C ASP A 404 -11.06 5.49 8.77
N ALA A 405 -12.26 5.11 8.31
CA ALA A 405 -12.51 3.86 7.58
C ALA A 405 -11.69 3.76 6.29
N ARG A 406 -11.59 4.85 5.52
CA ARG A 406 -10.81 4.92 4.28
C ARG A 406 -9.30 4.73 4.53
N TRP A 407 -8.76 5.40 5.55
CA TRP A 407 -7.34 5.28 5.90
C TRP A 407 -7.03 3.89 6.48
N THR A 408 -7.94 3.34 7.29
CA THR A 408 -7.85 1.94 7.76
C THR A 408 -7.87 0.95 6.59
N ALA A 409 -8.77 1.14 5.63
CA ALA A 409 -8.85 0.29 4.44
C ALA A 409 -7.56 0.36 3.59
N ALA A 410 -6.98 1.56 3.42
CA ALA A 410 -5.71 1.72 2.72
C ALA A 410 -4.54 1.02 3.42
N ARG A 411 -4.50 1.08 4.77
CA ARG A 411 -3.51 0.36 5.57
C ARG A 411 -3.64 -1.15 5.40
N ARG A 412 -4.87 -1.68 5.57
CA ARG A 412 -5.17 -3.09 5.36
C ARG A 412 -4.80 -3.57 3.96
N PHE A 413 -5.15 -2.79 2.93
CA PHE A 413 -4.80 -3.10 1.55
C PHE A 413 -3.29 -3.26 1.35
N ALA A 414 -2.46 -2.37 1.95
CA ALA A 414 -1.01 -2.47 1.87
C ALA A 414 -0.50 -3.80 2.45
N GLU A 415 -1.02 -4.20 3.61
CA GLU A 415 -0.67 -5.44 4.30
C GLU A 415 -1.13 -6.69 3.53
N GLU A 416 -2.38 -6.74 3.10
CA GLU A 416 -2.96 -7.88 2.37
C GLU A 416 -2.24 -8.13 1.02
N TRP A 417 -1.91 -7.06 0.30
CA TRP A 417 -1.21 -7.17 -0.97
C TRP A 417 0.30 -7.16 -0.85
N GLN A 418 0.86 -6.99 0.36
CA GLN A 418 2.31 -6.90 0.61
C GLN A 418 2.95 -5.87 -0.34
N CYS A 419 2.41 -4.67 -0.35
CA CYS A 419 2.83 -3.59 -1.23
C CYS A 419 2.96 -2.27 -0.48
N ALA A 420 3.69 -1.30 -1.05
CA ALA A 420 3.64 0.07 -0.57
C ALA A 420 2.39 0.77 -1.12
N PHE A 421 1.59 1.34 -0.23
CA PHE A 421 0.50 2.24 -0.61
C PHE A 421 0.95 3.68 -0.38
N VAL A 422 0.96 4.50 -1.43
CA VAL A 422 1.47 5.88 -1.39
C VAL A 422 0.38 6.85 -1.83
N THR A 423 0.12 7.86 -1.01
CA THR A 423 -0.91 8.86 -1.31
C THR A 423 -0.50 10.26 -0.89
N ALA A 424 -1.39 11.22 -1.14
CA ALA A 424 -1.28 12.58 -0.63
C ALA A 424 -2.59 13.02 0.03
N THR A 425 -2.50 14.05 0.87
CA THR A 425 -3.64 14.69 1.53
C THR A 425 -3.46 16.20 1.55
N GLN A 426 -4.55 16.92 1.76
CA GLN A 426 -4.54 18.36 1.72
C GLN A 426 -4.41 18.98 3.12
N ALA A 427 -3.53 19.98 3.25
CA ALA A 427 -3.40 20.77 4.46
C ALA A 427 -4.56 21.77 4.59
N VAL A 428 -4.96 22.08 5.84
CA VAL A 428 -5.98 23.10 6.12
C VAL A 428 -5.54 24.49 5.66
N ARG A 429 -6.51 25.32 5.27
CA ARG A 429 -6.24 26.67 4.72
C ARG A 429 -5.48 27.59 5.68
N ASP A 430 -5.72 27.47 6.96
CA ASP A 430 -5.07 28.31 7.99
C ASP A 430 -3.54 28.12 8.04
N THR A 431 -3.05 26.98 7.54
CA THR A 431 -1.63 26.66 7.48
C THR A 431 -0.90 27.31 6.29
N TYR A 432 -1.62 27.97 5.39
CA TYR A 432 -1.01 28.52 4.16
C TYR A 432 0.07 29.57 4.41
N ARG A 433 0.05 30.21 5.58
CA ARG A 433 1.09 31.16 6.02
C ARG A 433 2.28 30.47 6.71
N LYS A 434 2.15 29.22 7.14
CA LYS A 434 3.24 28.50 7.81
C LYS A 434 4.35 28.17 6.81
N ARG A 435 5.59 28.35 7.25
CA ARG A 435 6.78 27.97 6.47
C ARG A 435 7.03 26.46 6.50
N LEU A 436 6.66 25.81 7.61
CA LEU A 436 6.80 24.38 7.83
C LEU A 436 5.47 23.79 8.31
N LEU A 437 5.03 22.71 7.70
CA LEU A 437 3.87 21.96 8.12
C LEU A 437 4.21 21.06 9.31
N SER A 438 3.24 20.86 10.17
CA SER A 438 3.26 19.96 11.31
C SER A 438 2.12 18.93 11.19
N GLU A 439 2.15 17.88 11.97
CA GLU A 439 1.11 16.84 12.00
C GLU A 439 -0.29 17.42 12.19
N GLY A 440 -0.44 18.41 13.07
CA GLY A 440 -1.72 19.07 13.36
C GLY A 440 -2.30 19.91 12.21
N ASP A 441 -1.58 20.05 11.09
CA ASP A 441 -1.99 20.84 9.92
C ASP A 441 -2.76 20.03 8.88
N SER A 442 -3.05 18.76 9.17
CA SER A 442 -3.91 17.90 8.35
C SER A 442 -5.34 18.41 8.37
N SER A 443 -6.01 18.43 7.22
CA SER A 443 -7.45 18.70 7.16
C SER A 443 -8.20 17.58 7.86
N GLU A 444 -9.04 17.93 8.83
CA GLU A 444 -10.16 17.17 9.34
C GLU A 444 -9.89 16.04 10.36
N ASP A 445 -8.74 15.33 10.38
CA ASP A 445 -8.53 14.32 11.43
C ASP A 445 -7.05 14.07 11.76
N LYS A 446 -6.69 14.25 13.05
CA LYS A 446 -5.38 13.86 13.59
C LYS A 446 -5.14 12.35 13.55
N ARG A 447 -6.21 11.54 13.40
CA ARG A 447 -6.13 10.08 13.33
C ARG A 447 -5.48 9.58 12.05
N LYS A 448 -5.38 10.39 10.99
CA LYS A 448 -4.68 10.02 9.74
C LYS A 448 -3.25 9.52 10.00
N ALA A 449 -2.53 10.16 10.93
CA ALA A 449 -1.18 9.75 11.30
C ALA A 449 -1.12 8.36 11.95
N ALA A 450 -2.20 7.92 12.62
CA ALA A 450 -2.24 6.60 13.26
C ALA A 450 -2.21 5.43 12.28
N HIS A 451 -2.67 5.65 11.04
CA HIS A 451 -2.77 4.60 10.03
C HIS A 451 -1.55 4.49 9.12
N VAL A 452 -0.76 5.54 9.00
CA VAL A 452 0.43 5.55 8.11
C VAL A 452 1.66 4.98 8.81
N THR A 453 2.58 4.46 8.00
CA THR A 453 3.94 4.09 8.46
C THR A 453 4.87 5.28 8.42
N ALA A 454 4.67 6.20 7.46
CA ALA A 454 5.39 7.46 7.38
C ALA A 454 4.52 8.58 6.81
N TYR A 455 4.66 9.78 7.35
CA TYR A 455 3.91 10.96 6.97
C TYR A 455 4.85 12.14 6.78
N PHE A 456 4.76 12.81 5.63
CA PHE A 456 5.68 13.88 5.25
C PHE A 456 4.94 15.17 4.92
N GLY A 457 5.47 16.30 5.35
CA GLY A 457 5.00 17.64 4.99
C GLY A 457 5.66 18.16 3.72
N LEU A 458 4.87 18.67 2.77
CA LEU A 458 5.33 19.32 1.55
C LEU A 458 5.26 20.84 1.70
N ASN A 459 6.41 21.49 1.78
CA ASN A 459 6.53 22.92 2.03
C ASN A 459 7.05 23.66 0.80
N ARG A 460 6.42 24.77 0.48
CA ARG A 460 6.85 25.63 -0.62
C ARG A 460 6.34 27.04 -0.41
N ASP A 461 7.22 27.95 -0.07
CA ASP A 461 6.94 29.37 0.01
C ASP A 461 7.25 30.12 -1.31
N ILE A 462 7.20 31.43 -1.31
CA ILE A 462 7.46 32.23 -2.52
C ILE A 462 8.94 32.18 -2.94
N HIS A 463 9.86 32.10 -1.96
CA HIS A 463 11.29 32.00 -2.20
C HIS A 463 11.64 30.61 -2.75
N ASP A 464 11.09 29.54 -2.16
CA ASP A 464 11.21 28.20 -2.68
C ASP A 464 10.70 28.08 -4.13
N LYS A 465 9.57 28.73 -4.42
CA LYS A 465 9.00 28.74 -5.77
C LYS A 465 9.93 29.41 -6.79
N ARG A 466 10.58 30.52 -6.41
CA ARG A 466 11.57 31.19 -7.26
C ARG A 466 12.82 30.33 -7.46
N ARG A 467 13.29 29.64 -6.41
CA ARG A 467 14.45 28.72 -6.43
C ARG A 467 14.10 27.34 -7.03
N ARG A 468 12.83 27.09 -7.33
CA ARG A 468 12.32 25.80 -7.83
C ARG A 468 12.59 24.64 -6.86
N TRP A 469 12.45 24.92 -5.58
CA TRP A 469 12.59 24.00 -4.47
C TRP A 469 11.23 23.45 -4.03
N LEU A 470 11.23 22.20 -3.58
CA LEU A 470 10.21 21.60 -2.76
C LEU A 470 10.89 21.08 -1.50
N ARG A 471 10.53 21.61 -0.33
CA ARG A 471 11.06 21.15 0.95
C ARG A 471 10.12 20.09 1.52
N ILE A 472 10.71 19.01 2.03
CA ILE A 472 10.00 17.88 2.62
C ILE A 472 10.52 17.67 4.03
N ASN A 473 9.64 17.62 5.02
CA ASN A 473 9.99 17.29 6.39
C ASN A 473 9.18 16.08 6.89
N PRO A 474 9.72 15.28 7.82
CA PRO A 474 8.95 14.23 8.46
C PRO A 474 7.92 14.87 9.42
N LEU A 475 6.71 14.33 9.40
CA LEU A 475 5.65 14.65 10.37
C LEU A 475 5.45 13.48 11.34
N PHE A 476 5.65 12.26 10.83
CA PHE A 476 5.56 11.02 11.58
C PHE A 476 6.33 9.91 10.84
N ILE A 477 7.11 9.12 11.56
CA ILE A 477 7.76 7.88 11.09
C ILE A 477 7.57 6.85 12.20
N ARG A 478 7.04 5.66 11.89
CA ARG A 478 6.62 4.68 12.91
C ARG A 478 7.80 4.00 13.60
N ASP A 479 8.78 3.58 12.83
CA ASP A 479 9.84 2.68 13.28
C ASP A 479 11.22 3.38 13.37
N ASP A 480 11.24 4.72 13.34
CA ASP A 480 12.48 5.50 13.40
C ASP A 480 12.30 6.77 14.24
N ASP A 481 13.40 7.20 14.86
CA ASP A 481 13.44 8.52 15.50
C ASP A 481 13.68 9.62 14.45
N PHE A 482 12.98 10.74 14.57
CA PHE A 482 13.05 11.80 13.57
C PHE A 482 12.92 13.18 14.22
N ASP A 483 13.62 14.17 13.65
CA ASP A 483 13.42 15.57 13.97
C ASP A 483 12.40 16.18 12.97
N PRO A 484 11.22 16.66 13.43
CA PRO A 484 10.24 17.31 12.54
C PRO A 484 10.78 18.57 11.84
N PHE A 485 11.90 19.11 12.28
CA PHE A 485 12.58 20.27 11.67
C PHE A 485 13.59 19.87 10.59
N ASP A 486 13.97 18.60 10.52
CA ASP A 486 14.81 18.12 9.42
C ASP A 486 14.06 18.26 8.10
N GLN A 487 14.74 18.82 7.12
CA GLN A 487 14.15 19.08 5.82
C GLN A 487 15.08 18.64 4.70
N VAL A 488 14.49 17.97 3.74
CA VAL A 488 15.12 17.68 2.45
C VAL A 488 14.57 18.64 1.41
N THR A 489 15.45 19.29 0.67
CA THR A 489 15.10 20.11 -0.49
C THR A 489 15.23 19.27 -1.76
N VAL A 490 14.16 19.19 -2.53
CA VAL A 490 14.11 18.56 -3.85
C VAL A 490 14.07 19.63 -4.93
N LEU A 491 15.00 19.59 -5.86
CA LEU A 491 15.07 20.49 -7.02
C LEU A 491 14.06 20.07 -8.09
N GLN A 492 13.30 21.02 -8.59
CA GLN A 492 12.20 20.76 -9.52
C GLN A 492 12.21 21.68 -10.74
N LEU A 493 11.90 21.13 -11.91
CA LEU A 493 11.56 21.87 -13.12
C LEU A 493 10.24 21.35 -13.70
N ILE A 494 9.15 21.64 -13.00
CA ILE A 494 7.81 21.08 -13.27
C ILE A 494 7.31 21.43 -14.68
N GLN A 495 7.67 22.59 -15.20
CA GLN A 495 7.31 23.04 -16.55
C GLN A 495 7.82 22.08 -17.63
N ARG A 496 8.90 21.38 -17.35
CA ARG A 496 9.52 20.35 -18.21
C ARG A 496 9.41 18.94 -17.63
N GLY A 497 8.44 18.71 -16.74
CA GLY A 497 8.18 17.39 -16.17
C GLY A 497 9.34 16.79 -15.37
N ARG A 498 10.16 17.63 -14.76
CA ARG A 498 11.27 17.20 -13.91
C ARG A 498 10.95 17.47 -12.44
N PRO A 499 10.18 16.60 -11.78
CA PRO A 499 9.79 16.78 -10.38
C PRO A 499 10.91 16.44 -9.38
N ASN A 500 11.99 15.79 -9.83
CA ASN A 500 13.16 15.47 -9.03
C ASN A 500 14.41 15.57 -9.94
N LEU A 501 15.18 16.63 -9.77
CA LEU A 501 16.47 16.87 -10.44
C LEU A 501 17.67 16.62 -9.52
N GLY A 502 17.40 16.32 -8.25
CA GLY A 502 18.36 16.11 -7.20
C GLY A 502 17.84 16.65 -5.88
N SER A 503 18.48 16.29 -4.78
CA SER A 503 18.06 16.66 -3.45
C SER A 503 19.24 16.82 -2.51
N PHE A 504 19.06 17.64 -1.45
CA PHE A 504 20.03 17.84 -0.40
C PHE A 504 19.33 18.14 0.93
N TRP A 505 20.01 17.89 2.05
CA TRP A 505 19.54 18.27 3.37
C TRP A 505 19.56 19.79 3.54
N TYR A 506 18.42 20.35 3.89
CA TYR A 506 18.28 21.78 4.19
C TYR A 506 18.77 22.03 5.62
N ARG A 507 19.85 22.79 5.78
CA ARG A 507 20.35 23.20 7.09
C ARG A 507 20.00 24.67 7.34
N LYS A 508 19.35 24.94 8.47
CA LYS A 508 19.04 26.30 8.91
C LYS A 508 20.36 26.99 9.29
N GLY A 509 20.70 28.08 8.64
CA GLY A 509 21.91 28.88 8.95
C GLY A 509 22.91 29.08 7.82
N GLY A 510 22.75 28.38 6.70
CA GLY A 510 23.62 28.52 5.53
C GLY A 510 22.99 29.15 4.29
N ASN A 511 21.67 29.42 4.33
CA ASN A 511 20.89 29.76 3.13
C ASN A 511 19.79 30.84 3.38
N GLU A 512 19.86 31.64 4.44
CA GLU A 512 18.97 32.80 4.60
C GLU A 512 19.55 34.05 3.95
#